data_6db74f5afbce526c6863138c463df358
#
_entry.id   6db74f5afbce526c6863138c463df358
#
_cell.length_a   1.000
_cell.length_b   1.000
_cell.length_c   1.000
_cell.angle_alpha   90.00
_cell.angle_beta   90.00
_cell.angle_gamma   90.00
#
_symmetry.space_group_name_H-M   'P 1'
#
loop_
_entity.id
_entity.type
_entity.pdbx_description
1 polymer ?
#
loop_
_entity_poly.entity_id
_entity_poly.type
_entity_poly.pdbx_seq_one_letter_code
_entity_poly.pdbx_strand_id
1 'polypeptide(L)'
;MTERDLIQQCLADDRNAQRLLYERYKKGMYTLAYRMVGDFDLASEVLQDAFLQVFRHLADFQSRSTLGAWIKTIVVRTALSELRRRRVRFESLETQHESENLDWGTTALDTEYLERAIQALPEGYRAVFVLAEIEGFSHKEIGDMLGISEGTSKSQLFYAKKRLRETLTLV
;
A
#
# COMPACT_ATOMS: atom_id res chain seq x y z
N MET A 1 -19.67 15.52 -14.50
CA MET A 1 -18.28 15.51 -15.00
C MET A 1 -17.82 14.06 -15.10
N THR A 2 -17.41 13.62 -16.27
CA THR A 2 -16.88 12.27 -16.46
C THR A 2 -15.43 12.21 -15.99
N GLU A 3 -14.91 11.00 -15.77
CA GLU A 3 -13.49 10.77 -15.44
C GLU A 3 -12.58 11.36 -16.53
N ARG A 4 -12.97 11.19 -17.77
CA ARG A 4 -12.24 11.74 -18.91
C ARG A 4 -12.17 13.27 -18.89
N ASP A 5 -13.29 13.92 -18.56
CA ASP A 5 -13.34 15.38 -18.45
C ASP A 5 -12.41 15.87 -17.33
N LEU A 6 -12.43 15.17 -16.20
CA LEU A 6 -11.57 15.47 -15.06
C LEU A 6 -10.08 15.37 -15.44
N ILE A 7 -9.71 14.32 -16.14
CA ILE A 7 -8.32 14.13 -16.62
C ILE A 7 -7.93 15.27 -17.56
N GLN A 8 -8.77 15.62 -18.52
CA GLN A 8 -8.49 16.70 -19.46
C GLN A 8 -8.32 18.06 -18.77
N GLN A 9 -9.15 18.35 -17.79
CA GLN A 9 -9.03 19.59 -17.00
C GLN A 9 -7.75 19.61 -16.16
N CYS A 10 -7.38 18.48 -15.57
CA CYS A 10 -6.11 18.37 -14.85
C CYS A 10 -4.90 18.60 -15.77
N LEU A 11 -4.96 18.08 -17.00
CA LEU A 11 -3.90 18.27 -18.00
C LEU A 11 -3.83 19.70 -18.52
N ALA A 12 -4.91 20.45 -18.42
CA ALA A 12 -4.96 21.88 -18.72
C ALA A 12 -4.56 22.78 -17.54
N ASP A 13 -3.93 22.19 -16.52
CA ASP A 13 -3.48 22.87 -15.30
C ASP A 13 -4.59 23.55 -14.47
N ASP A 14 -5.83 23.06 -14.60
CA ASP A 14 -6.92 23.53 -13.74
C ASP A 14 -6.72 23.04 -12.31
N ARG A 15 -6.37 23.95 -11.42
CA ARG A 15 -6.11 23.65 -10.00
C ARG A 15 -7.33 23.07 -9.27
N ASN A 16 -8.53 23.49 -9.65
CA ASN A 16 -9.75 22.95 -9.05
C ASN A 16 -9.96 21.51 -9.46
N ALA A 17 -9.71 21.16 -10.71
CA ALA A 17 -9.76 19.79 -11.20
C ALA A 17 -8.69 18.91 -10.52
N GLN A 18 -7.47 19.39 -10.39
CA GLN A 18 -6.39 18.69 -9.70
C GLN A 18 -6.74 18.43 -8.23
N ARG A 19 -7.30 19.43 -7.56
CA ARG A 19 -7.78 19.28 -6.18
C ARG A 19 -8.90 18.26 -6.08
N LEU A 20 -9.87 18.29 -7.00
CA LEU A 20 -10.97 17.34 -7.03
C LEU A 20 -10.48 15.90 -7.23
N LEU A 21 -9.52 15.69 -8.11
CA LEU A 21 -8.91 14.39 -8.33
C LEU A 21 -8.21 13.90 -7.05
N TYR A 22 -7.40 14.74 -6.43
CA TYR A 22 -6.73 14.42 -5.17
C TYR A 22 -7.75 14.06 -4.06
N GLU A 23 -8.75 14.91 -3.84
CA GLU A 23 -9.78 14.67 -2.83
C GLU A 23 -10.57 13.37 -3.05
N ARG A 24 -10.78 13.00 -4.30
CA ARG A 24 -11.49 11.75 -4.65
C ARG A 24 -10.73 10.50 -4.21
N TYR A 25 -9.42 10.49 -4.33
CA TYR A 25 -8.60 9.29 -4.12
C TYR A 25 -7.77 9.31 -2.84
N LYS A 26 -7.56 10.46 -2.23
CA LYS A 26 -6.60 10.59 -1.11
C LYS A 26 -6.86 9.63 0.06
N LYS A 27 -8.11 9.46 0.46
CA LYS A 27 -8.46 8.65 1.63
C LYS A 27 -8.15 7.17 1.40
N GLY A 28 -8.58 6.63 0.27
CA GLY A 28 -8.29 5.23 -0.08
C GLY A 28 -6.81 4.98 -0.30
N MET A 29 -6.12 5.91 -0.94
CA MET A 29 -4.69 5.78 -1.22
C MET A 29 -3.84 5.97 0.04
N TYR A 30 -4.25 6.85 0.95
CA TYR A 30 -3.61 6.98 2.27
C TYR A 30 -3.72 5.68 3.08
N THR A 31 -4.91 5.09 3.10
CA THR A 31 -5.15 3.80 3.79
C THR A 31 -4.24 2.71 3.23
N LEU A 32 -4.15 2.62 1.90
CA LEU A 32 -3.25 1.67 1.23
C LEU A 32 -1.79 1.93 1.60
N ALA A 33 -1.33 3.17 1.51
CA ALA A 33 0.03 3.54 1.88
C ALA A 33 0.33 3.18 3.34
N TYR A 34 -0.59 3.47 4.25
CA TYR A 34 -0.44 3.14 5.67
C TYR A 34 -0.33 1.62 5.90
N ARG A 35 -1.17 0.82 5.25
CA ARG A 35 -1.09 -0.64 5.34
C ARG A 35 0.25 -1.18 4.86
N MET A 36 0.84 -0.54 3.84
CA MET A 36 2.14 -0.94 3.30
C MET A 36 3.31 -0.55 4.20
N VAL A 37 3.31 0.67 4.73
CA VAL A 37 4.48 1.23 5.44
C VAL A 37 4.38 1.19 6.96
N GLY A 38 3.17 1.12 7.53
CA GLY A 38 2.93 0.96 8.96
C GLY A 38 3.22 2.18 9.82
N ASP A 39 3.35 3.36 9.23
CA ASP A 39 3.67 4.62 9.90
C ASP A 39 2.86 5.74 9.30
N PHE A 40 2.18 6.55 10.12
CA PHE A 40 1.28 7.59 9.66
C PHE A 40 2.01 8.72 8.90
N ASP A 41 3.15 9.15 9.42
CA ASP A 41 3.92 10.23 8.80
C ASP A 41 4.51 9.78 7.46
N LEU A 42 5.04 8.57 7.42
CA LEU A 42 5.56 7.98 6.19
C LEU A 42 4.46 7.76 5.17
N ALA A 43 3.28 7.32 5.59
CA ALA A 43 2.13 7.17 4.70
C ALA A 43 1.74 8.51 4.06
N SER A 44 1.78 9.60 4.82
CA SER A 44 1.55 10.96 4.30
C SER A 44 2.60 11.35 3.26
N GLU A 45 3.87 11.08 3.51
CA GLU A 45 4.95 11.35 2.55
C GLU A 45 4.78 10.53 1.27
N VAL A 46 4.47 9.24 1.40
CA VAL A 46 4.20 8.36 0.26
C VAL A 46 3.03 8.89 -0.57
N LEU A 47 1.95 9.32 0.10
CA LEU A 47 0.77 9.86 -0.58
C LEU A 47 1.13 11.11 -1.39
N GLN A 48 1.87 12.04 -0.80
CA GLN A 48 2.30 13.27 -1.49
C GLN A 48 3.20 12.95 -2.68
N ASP A 49 4.22 12.12 -2.49
CA ASP A 49 5.14 11.73 -3.55
C ASP A 49 4.41 11.01 -4.68
N ALA A 50 3.49 10.10 -4.33
CA ALA A 50 2.70 9.37 -5.31
C ALA A 50 1.82 10.30 -6.16
N PHE A 51 1.14 11.28 -5.53
CA PHE A 51 0.31 12.23 -6.27
C PHE A 51 1.12 13.20 -7.13
N LEU A 52 2.32 13.57 -6.71
CA LEU A 52 3.25 14.30 -7.59
C LEU A 52 3.56 13.47 -8.86
N GLN A 53 3.76 12.17 -8.72
CA GLN A 53 3.95 11.27 -9.85
C GLN A 53 2.68 11.13 -10.69
N VAL A 54 1.52 11.05 -10.06
CA VAL A 54 0.23 11.00 -10.75
C VAL A 54 0.07 12.21 -11.68
N PHE A 55 0.25 13.42 -11.17
CA PHE A 55 0.09 14.63 -11.98
C PHE A 55 1.19 14.75 -13.04
N ARG A 56 2.42 14.35 -12.72
CA ARG A 56 3.52 14.36 -13.67
C ARG A 56 3.29 13.44 -14.86
N HIS A 57 2.70 12.27 -14.63
CA HIS A 57 2.52 11.22 -15.64
C HIS A 57 1.09 11.07 -16.12
N LEU A 58 0.17 11.95 -15.73
CA LEU A 58 -1.25 11.86 -16.10
C LEU A 58 -1.44 11.86 -17.63
N ALA A 59 -0.61 12.60 -18.36
CA ALA A 59 -0.64 12.61 -19.82
C ALA A 59 -0.33 11.24 -20.44
N ASP A 60 0.39 10.38 -19.73
CA ASP A 60 0.77 9.04 -20.18
C ASP A 60 -0.30 7.98 -19.89
N PHE A 61 -1.35 8.34 -19.17
CA PHE A 61 -2.44 7.42 -18.85
C PHE A 61 -3.21 7.04 -20.12
N GLN A 62 -3.20 5.76 -20.46
CA GLN A 62 -3.74 5.23 -21.73
C GLN A 62 -5.13 4.62 -21.58
N SER A 63 -5.79 4.76 -20.44
CA SER A 63 -7.12 4.19 -20.17
C SER A 63 -7.22 2.67 -20.36
N ARG A 64 -6.11 1.94 -20.19
CA ARG A 64 -6.09 0.47 -20.22
C ARG A 64 -6.66 -0.15 -18.95
N SER A 65 -6.76 0.64 -17.89
CA SER A 65 -7.37 0.32 -16.60
C SER A 65 -8.20 1.51 -16.16
N THR A 66 -8.91 1.38 -15.04
CA THR A 66 -9.53 2.55 -14.41
C THR A 66 -8.45 3.52 -13.90
N LEU A 67 -8.78 4.79 -13.80
CA LEU A 67 -7.88 5.79 -13.23
C LEU A 67 -7.46 5.41 -11.80
N GLY A 68 -8.40 4.95 -10.99
CA GLY A 68 -8.11 4.50 -9.63
C GLY A 68 -7.11 3.36 -9.57
N ALA A 69 -7.20 2.38 -10.45
CA ALA A 69 -6.24 1.27 -10.54
C ALA A 69 -4.85 1.75 -10.97
N TRP A 70 -4.78 2.69 -11.89
CA TRP A 70 -3.53 3.30 -12.33
C TRP A 70 -2.86 4.09 -11.20
N ILE A 71 -3.62 4.92 -10.48
CA ILE A 71 -3.14 5.65 -9.30
C ILE A 71 -2.67 4.68 -8.22
N LYS A 72 -3.44 3.64 -7.95
CA LYS A 72 -3.10 2.59 -6.96
C LYS A 72 -1.71 1.99 -7.23
N THR A 73 -1.41 1.65 -8.47
CA THR A 73 -0.11 1.11 -8.86
C THR A 73 1.02 2.09 -8.56
N ILE A 74 0.81 3.37 -8.81
CA ILE A 74 1.81 4.42 -8.49
C ILE A 74 2.02 4.50 -6.97
N VAL A 75 0.96 4.48 -6.18
CA VAL A 75 1.04 4.52 -4.71
C VAL A 75 1.79 3.31 -4.17
N VAL A 76 1.48 2.10 -4.66
CA VAL A 76 2.16 0.87 -4.25
C VAL A 76 3.65 0.94 -4.57
N ARG A 77 4.02 1.34 -5.77
CA ARG A 77 5.43 1.47 -6.17
C ARG A 77 6.17 2.51 -5.35
N THR A 78 5.53 3.63 -5.05
CA THR A 78 6.11 4.68 -4.20
C THR A 78 6.33 4.16 -2.78
N ALA A 79 5.34 3.45 -2.20
CA ALA A 79 5.47 2.83 -0.89
C ALA A 79 6.60 1.80 -0.84
N LEU A 80 6.70 0.95 -1.85
CA LEU A 80 7.76 -0.07 -1.93
C LEU A 80 9.15 0.56 -2.06
N SER A 81 9.28 1.64 -2.84
CA SER A 81 10.54 2.39 -2.96
C SER A 81 10.96 2.97 -1.62
N GLU A 82 10.01 3.51 -0.87
CA GLU A 82 10.27 4.09 0.45
C GLU A 82 10.69 3.02 1.46
N LEU A 83 10.05 1.87 1.45
CA LEU A 83 10.42 0.73 2.29
C LEU A 83 11.83 0.23 1.97
N ARG A 84 12.23 0.18 0.69
CA ARG A 84 13.59 -0.19 0.28
C ARG A 84 14.62 0.79 0.79
N ARG A 85 14.36 2.09 0.71
CA ARG A 85 15.26 3.14 1.22
C ARG A 85 15.44 3.02 2.72
N ARG A 86 14.37 2.77 3.47
CA ARG A 86 14.43 2.55 4.92
C ARG A 86 15.23 1.31 5.28
N ARG A 87 15.03 0.21 4.55
CA ARG A 87 15.74 -1.04 4.78
C ARG A 87 17.25 -0.84 4.64
N VAL A 88 17.71 -0.14 3.62
CA VAL A 88 19.14 0.19 3.43
C VAL A 88 19.68 1.01 4.61
N ARG A 89 18.92 1.95 5.14
CA ARG A 89 19.31 2.73 6.32
C ARG A 89 19.38 1.87 7.58
N PHE A 90 18.45 0.94 7.78
CA PHE A 90 18.36 0.10 8.96
C PHE A 90 19.38 -1.04 8.97
N GLU A 91 19.72 -1.60 7.82
CA GLU A 91 20.81 -2.61 7.71
C GLU A 91 22.16 -2.04 8.15
N SER A 92 22.36 -0.72 8.01
CA SER A 92 23.57 -0.05 8.49
C SER A 92 23.59 0.24 9.99
N LEU A 93 22.49 0.02 10.72
CA LEU A 93 22.31 0.43 12.13
C LEU A 93 22.02 -0.72 13.09
N GLU A 94 22.14 -1.98 12.71
CA GLU A 94 21.90 -3.17 13.57
C GLU A 94 20.77 -2.99 14.60
N THR A 95 19.59 -2.58 14.19
CA THR A 95 18.44 -2.56 15.08
C THR A 95 17.59 -3.80 14.87
N GLN A 96 17.73 -4.74 15.79
CA GLN A 96 16.74 -5.78 15.98
C GLN A 96 15.47 -5.09 16.48
N HIS A 97 14.50 -4.92 15.61
CA HIS A 97 13.15 -4.65 16.08
C HIS A 97 12.60 -5.95 16.68
N GLU A 98 12.75 -6.07 17.97
CA GLU A 98 11.87 -6.95 18.71
C GLU A 98 10.45 -6.44 18.42
N SER A 99 9.65 -7.32 17.86
CA SER A 99 8.22 -7.06 17.76
C SER A 99 7.72 -6.82 19.18
N GLU A 100 7.42 -5.57 19.50
CA GLU A 100 6.73 -5.28 20.75
C GLU A 100 5.46 -6.15 20.75
N ASN A 101 5.36 -6.97 21.78
CA ASN A 101 4.12 -7.68 22.08
C ASN A 101 3.05 -6.62 22.34
N LEU A 102 2.33 -6.26 21.30
CA LEU A 102 1.17 -5.42 21.43
C LEU A 102 0.15 -6.20 22.26
N ASP A 103 -0.16 -5.67 23.43
CA ASP A 103 -1.20 -6.19 24.28
C ASP A 103 -2.55 -6.02 23.56
N TRP A 104 -2.99 -7.11 22.96
CA TRP A 104 -4.25 -7.16 22.24
C TRP A 104 -5.39 -7.27 23.25
N GLY A 105 -5.89 -6.12 23.69
CA GLY A 105 -7.10 -6.07 24.51
C GLY A 105 -8.22 -6.92 23.90
N THR A 106 -8.87 -7.65 24.75
CA THR A 106 -9.88 -8.67 24.47
C THR A 106 -11.19 -8.14 23.88
N THR A 107 -11.18 -7.47 22.77
CA THR A 107 -12.42 -7.10 22.07
C THR A 107 -12.56 -7.86 20.77
N ALA A 108 -13.74 -8.45 20.63
CA ALA A 108 -14.21 -9.22 19.50
C ALA A 108 -13.80 -8.63 18.14
N LEU A 109 -13.59 -9.50 17.17
CA LEU A 109 -13.40 -9.29 15.72
C LEU A 109 -13.90 -7.94 15.22
N ASP A 110 -13.24 -6.91 15.63
CA ASP A 110 -13.39 -5.54 15.20
C ASP A 110 -12.44 -5.34 14.00
N THR A 111 -12.83 -4.52 13.04
CA THR A 111 -12.01 -4.11 11.93
C THR A 111 -10.65 -3.57 12.40
N GLU A 112 -10.64 -2.86 13.52
CA GLU A 112 -9.45 -2.33 14.17
C GLU A 112 -8.50 -3.44 14.63
N TYR A 113 -9.03 -4.52 15.16
CA TYR A 113 -8.24 -5.68 15.59
C TYR A 113 -7.57 -6.37 14.41
N LEU A 114 -8.30 -6.54 13.29
CA LEU A 114 -7.74 -7.10 12.06
C LEU A 114 -6.63 -6.19 11.49
N GLU A 115 -6.85 -4.88 11.47
CA GLU A 115 -5.84 -3.93 10.99
C GLU A 115 -4.56 -4.00 11.84
N ARG A 116 -4.67 -4.13 13.15
CA ARG A 116 -3.51 -4.31 14.04
C ARG A 116 -2.79 -5.63 13.77
N ALA A 117 -3.54 -6.70 13.55
CA ALA A 117 -2.95 -8.00 13.22
C ALA A 117 -2.17 -7.94 11.90
N ILE A 118 -2.69 -7.24 10.90
CA ILE A 118 -1.99 -7.00 9.62
C ILE A 118 -0.72 -6.20 9.87
N GLN A 119 -0.78 -5.13 10.66
CA GLN A 119 0.39 -4.31 11.00
C GLN A 119 1.46 -5.07 11.76
N ALA A 120 1.08 -6.08 12.53
CA ALA A 120 2.01 -6.94 13.27
C ALA A 120 2.72 -7.98 12.39
N LEU A 121 2.28 -8.19 11.16
CA LEU A 121 2.96 -9.08 10.22
C LEU A 121 4.36 -8.54 9.89
N PRO A 122 5.36 -9.42 9.72
CA PRO A 122 6.62 -9.03 9.12
C PRO A 122 6.41 -8.33 7.79
N GLU A 123 7.24 -7.34 7.50
CA GLU A 123 7.07 -6.44 6.35
C GLU A 123 6.82 -7.17 5.02
N GLY A 124 7.60 -8.21 4.70
CA GLY A 124 7.44 -8.97 3.47
C GLY A 124 6.11 -9.71 3.40
N TYR A 125 5.69 -10.36 4.48
CA TYR A 125 4.39 -11.04 4.56
C TYR A 125 3.24 -10.05 4.47
N ARG A 126 3.37 -8.91 5.13
CA ARG A 126 2.35 -7.84 5.12
C ARG A 126 2.17 -7.28 3.70
N ALA A 127 3.26 -6.97 3.01
CA ALA A 127 3.20 -6.45 1.65
C ALA A 127 2.46 -7.41 0.71
N VAL A 128 2.82 -8.69 0.71
CA VAL A 128 2.15 -9.68 -0.14
C VAL A 128 0.69 -9.87 0.26
N PHE A 129 0.38 -9.92 1.54
CA PHE A 129 -1.00 -10.05 2.02
C PHE A 129 -1.87 -8.86 1.57
N VAL A 130 -1.39 -7.64 1.77
CA VAL A 130 -2.12 -6.43 1.37
C VAL A 130 -2.34 -6.40 -0.14
N LEU A 131 -1.32 -6.69 -0.92
CA LEU A 131 -1.40 -6.65 -2.38
C LEU A 131 -2.31 -7.74 -2.95
N ALA A 132 -2.23 -8.96 -2.43
CA ALA A 132 -3.00 -10.10 -2.94
C ALA A 132 -4.45 -10.07 -2.45
N GLU A 133 -4.66 -10.00 -1.13
CA GLU A 133 -5.98 -10.21 -0.52
C GLU A 133 -6.80 -8.94 -0.43
N ILE A 134 -6.19 -7.80 -0.21
CA ILE A 134 -6.93 -6.52 -0.07
C ILE A 134 -7.04 -5.83 -1.42
N GLU A 135 -5.93 -5.72 -2.16
CA GLU A 135 -5.89 -4.95 -3.40
C GLU A 135 -6.11 -5.79 -4.66
N GLY A 136 -6.06 -7.11 -4.56
CA GLY A 136 -6.42 -8.01 -5.65
C GLY A 136 -5.39 -8.16 -6.76
N PHE A 137 -4.12 -7.83 -6.51
CA PHE A 137 -3.05 -8.08 -7.49
C PHE A 137 -2.78 -9.59 -7.63
N SER A 138 -2.45 -10.03 -8.84
CA SER A 138 -2.02 -11.39 -9.08
C SER A 138 -0.62 -11.64 -8.50
N HIS A 139 -0.28 -12.91 -8.23
CA HIS A 139 1.07 -13.24 -7.75
C HIS A 139 2.16 -12.91 -8.78
N LYS A 140 1.83 -12.94 -10.06
CA LYS A 140 2.72 -12.49 -11.11
C LYS A 140 3.01 -11.00 -11.00
N GLU A 141 1.97 -10.19 -10.85
CA GLU A 141 2.09 -8.74 -10.66
C GLU A 141 2.85 -8.41 -9.37
N ILE A 142 2.55 -9.11 -8.28
CA ILE A 142 3.25 -8.94 -6.99
C ILE A 142 4.74 -9.30 -7.14
N GLY A 143 5.04 -10.40 -7.82
CA GLY A 143 6.41 -10.81 -8.09
C GLY A 143 7.19 -9.74 -8.84
N ASP A 144 6.58 -9.15 -9.86
CA ASP A 144 7.19 -8.06 -10.64
C ASP A 144 7.41 -6.81 -9.79
N MET A 145 6.45 -6.44 -8.94
CA MET A 145 6.54 -5.27 -8.07
C MET A 145 7.56 -5.44 -6.95
N LEU A 146 7.63 -6.61 -6.33
CA LEU A 146 8.51 -6.89 -5.20
C LEU A 146 9.89 -7.44 -5.60
N GLY A 147 10.07 -7.81 -6.85
CA GLY A 147 11.30 -8.46 -7.30
C GLY A 147 11.47 -9.88 -6.77
N ILE A 148 10.38 -10.60 -6.60
CA ILE A 148 10.34 -12.00 -6.14
C ILE A 148 9.66 -12.87 -7.19
N SER A 149 9.85 -14.19 -7.11
CA SER A 149 9.16 -15.13 -7.98
C SER A 149 7.67 -15.23 -7.63
N GLU A 150 6.87 -15.65 -8.59
CA GLU A 150 5.44 -15.94 -8.38
C GLU A 150 5.25 -16.99 -7.28
N GLY A 151 6.10 -18.01 -7.25
CA GLY A 151 6.08 -19.07 -6.22
C GLY A 151 6.40 -18.51 -4.83
N THR A 152 7.36 -17.60 -4.74
CA THR A 152 7.69 -16.91 -3.47
C THR A 152 6.52 -16.05 -3.00
N SER A 153 5.85 -15.36 -3.90
CA SER A 153 4.64 -14.59 -3.57
C SER A 153 3.55 -15.49 -2.95
N LYS A 154 3.29 -16.64 -3.57
CA LYS A 154 2.32 -17.62 -3.05
C LYS A 154 2.71 -18.13 -1.67
N SER A 155 3.97 -18.46 -1.45
CA SER A 155 4.49 -18.91 -0.15
C SER A 155 4.37 -17.83 0.92
N GLN A 156 4.72 -16.60 0.59
CA GLN A 156 4.59 -15.45 1.49
C GLN A 156 3.13 -15.23 1.91
N LEU A 157 2.19 -15.34 0.98
CA LEU A 157 0.77 -15.22 1.30
C LEU A 157 0.31 -16.34 2.23
N PHE A 158 0.74 -17.57 1.98
CA PHE A 158 0.41 -18.73 2.82
C PHE A 158 0.87 -18.47 4.26
N TYR A 159 2.10 -18.07 4.48
CA TYR A 159 2.64 -17.80 5.80
C TYR A 159 2.00 -16.58 6.46
N ALA A 160 1.68 -15.54 5.70
CA ALA A 160 0.95 -14.38 6.20
C ALA A 160 -0.42 -14.78 6.75
N LYS A 161 -1.18 -15.55 6.00
CA LYS A 161 -2.49 -16.07 6.43
C LYS A 161 -2.38 -16.97 7.65
N LYS A 162 -1.38 -17.82 7.70
CA LYS A 162 -1.12 -18.70 8.85
C LYS A 162 -0.88 -17.86 10.11
N ARG A 163 -0.02 -16.86 10.04
CA ARG A 163 0.24 -15.96 11.17
C ARG A 163 -0.99 -15.18 11.61
N LEU A 164 -1.78 -14.68 10.67
CA LEU A 164 -3.03 -14.00 11.00
C LEU A 164 -4.00 -14.92 11.73
N ARG A 165 -4.16 -16.16 11.28
CA ARG A 165 -5.02 -17.13 11.98
C ARG A 165 -4.53 -17.40 13.40
N GLU A 166 -3.24 -17.58 13.60
CA GLU A 166 -2.65 -17.79 14.92
C GLU A 166 -2.91 -16.59 15.83
N THR A 167 -2.71 -15.37 15.33
CA THR A 167 -2.94 -14.14 16.08
C THR A 167 -4.44 -13.98 16.44
N LEU A 168 -5.34 -14.25 15.50
CA LEU A 168 -6.78 -14.08 15.69
C LEU A 168 -7.41 -15.19 16.54
N THR A 169 -6.81 -16.38 16.60
CA THR A 169 -7.31 -17.49 17.42
C THR A 169 -6.86 -17.47 18.87
N LEU A 170 -5.88 -16.65 19.22
CA LEU A 170 -5.41 -16.47 20.60
C LEU A 170 -6.31 -15.56 21.45
N VAL A 171 -7.45 -15.19 20.92
CA VAL A 171 -8.43 -14.30 21.60
C VAL A 171 -9.58 -15.09 22.17
#